data_9beaf78d3e79a7853188bc0a717dddfd
#
_entry.id   9beaf78d3e79a7853188bc0a717dddfd
#
_cell.length_a   1.000
_cell.length_b   1.000
_cell.length_c   1.000
_cell.angle_alpha   90.00
_cell.angle_beta   90.00
_cell.angle_gamma   90.00
#
_symmetry.space_group_name_H-M   'P 1'
#
loop_
_entity.id
_entity.type
_entity.pdbx_description
1 polymer ?
#
loop_
_entity_poly.entity_id
_entity_poly.type
_entity_poly.pdbx_seq_one_letter_code
_entity_poly.pdbx_strand_id
1 'polypeptide(L)'
;MAPTAVADSLAPVRRSRWLVLAAFGLLVACSQILWLTFAPITAQAHEALGVSEAAIGDLAVINPLLFVLLAIPAGRWMDRRYGAALAAGAILTAAGACLRMVDPSSYQWMLIGQVVLSAGQPLVLNASTKVAARYFPPGQRTAAISVASAAQFVGILIAAMTGEPLLSAGGLKLVLGIHAAVAVFAALMVLISLRARPAFASEATATSLKWLRNNPLMWRLAGLLFIGVGVFNALATWLDTILTAIGQPGVAGTLIAVATLAGIAGAAVLPGVAAKRNRRRTMLIATTAVTVLTFSSIALVNNVWFTGFALAVEGFFLLAGLPIALDWSELDAGPTRAATTAGFLMLAGNLGGVVLVLVVQVLIGQPYLALAAMAAIAVPGIFLAARLPGRVPSPNQLAPLQEATAQ
;
A
#
# COMPACT_ATOMS: atom_id res chain seq x y z
N MET A 1 -36.45 -26.62 19.97
CA MET A 1 -36.68 -26.05 18.64
C MET A 1 -35.71 -24.87 18.48
N ALA A 2 -34.78 -24.99 17.79
CA ALA A 2 -34.06 -25.14 16.59
C ALA A 2 -33.03 -24.00 16.46
N PRO A 3 -31.74 -24.26 16.72
CA PRO A 3 -30.67 -23.32 16.35
C PRO A 3 -30.13 -23.55 14.91
N THR A 4 -30.69 -24.46 14.14
CA THR A 4 -30.17 -24.90 12.84
C THR A 4 -30.54 -24.00 11.63
N ALA A 5 -31.64 -23.25 11.70
CA ALA A 5 -32.10 -22.45 10.55
C ALA A 5 -31.31 -21.16 10.29
N VAL A 6 -30.58 -20.59 11.31
CA VAL A 6 -29.81 -19.38 11.15
C VAL A 6 -28.43 -19.67 10.54
N ALA A 7 -27.89 -20.86 10.72
CA ALA A 7 -26.55 -21.21 10.20
C ALA A 7 -26.55 -21.43 8.68
N ASP A 8 -27.62 -21.97 8.09
CA ASP A 8 -27.71 -22.25 6.65
C ASP A 8 -27.95 -21.01 5.79
N SER A 9 -28.59 -19.95 6.33
CA SER A 9 -28.76 -18.68 5.62
C SER A 9 -27.46 -17.85 5.48
N LEU A 10 -26.44 -18.14 6.29
CA LEU A 10 -25.15 -17.43 6.29
C LEU A 10 -24.09 -18.07 5.37
N ALA A 11 -24.31 -19.29 4.91
CA ALA A 11 -23.34 -20.03 4.09
C ALA A 11 -23.07 -19.38 2.71
N PRO A 12 -24.05 -18.93 1.92
CA PRO A 12 -23.80 -18.27 0.64
C PRO A 12 -23.13 -16.89 0.79
N VAL A 13 -23.41 -16.15 1.86
CA VAL A 13 -22.78 -14.88 2.20
C VAL A 13 -21.30 -15.07 2.57
N ARG A 14 -20.95 -16.21 3.14
CA ARG A 14 -19.56 -16.53 3.51
C ARG A 14 -18.63 -16.72 2.33
N ARG A 15 -19.05 -17.35 1.23
CA ARG A 15 -18.23 -17.53 0.02
C ARG A 15 -18.12 -16.23 -0.78
N SER A 16 -19.18 -15.48 -0.89
CA SER A 16 -19.24 -14.23 -1.66
C SER A 16 -18.20 -13.19 -1.18
N ARG A 17 -18.00 -13.01 0.14
CA ARG A 17 -17.08 -11.99 0.67
C ARG A 17 -15.61 -12.25 0.33
N TRP A 18 -15.17 -13.51 0.33
CA TRP A 18 -13.79 -13.85 -0.04
C TRP A 18 -13.55 -13.69 -1.53
N LEU A 19 -14.55 -13.92 -2.37
CA LEU A 19 -14.49 -13.63 -3.81
C LEU A 19 -14.41 -12.14 -4.07
N VAL A 20 -15.16 -11.32 -3.33
CA VAL A 20 -15.04 -9.86 -3.39
C VAL A 20 -13.64 -9.41 -2.99
N LEU A 21 -13.08 -9.97 -1.91
CA LEU A 21 -11.72 -9.63 -1.47
C LEU A 21 -10.67 -10.09 -2.48
N ALA A 22 -10.82 -11.27 -3.09
CA ALA A 22 -9.92 -11.75 -4.12
C ALA A 22 -9.94 -10.88 -5.37
N ALA A 23 -11.13 -10.51 -5.87
CA ALA A 23 -11.29 -9.59 -7.00
C ALA A 23 -10.69 -8.21 -6.68
N PHE A 24 -10.93 -7.70 -5.47
CA PHE A 24 -10.36 -6.45 -5.00
C PHE A 24 -8.83 -6.53 -4.87
N GLY A 25 -8.30 -7.58 -4.25
CA GLY A 25 -6.86 -7.81 -4.12
C GLY A 25 -6.15 -7.90 -5.48
N LEU A 26 -6.79 -8.54 -6.47
CA LEU A 26 -6.29 -8.58 -7.85
C LEU A 26 -6.21 -7.18 -8.46
N LEU A 27 -7.24 -6.34 -8.28
CA LEU A 27 -7.21 -4.95 -8.76
C LEU A 27 -6.13 -4.13 -8.06
N VAL A 28 -5.96 -4.32 -6.75
CA VAL A 28 -4.90 -3.68 -5.96
C VAL A 28 -3.52 -4.08 -6.50
N ALA A 29 -3.23 -5.37 -6.66
CA ALA A 29 -1.97 -5.85 -7.21
C ALA A 29 -1.74 -5.31 -8.62
N CYS A 30 -2.77 -5.36 -9.49
CA CYS A 30 -2.71 -4.83 -10.84
C CYS A 30 -2.38 -3.33 -10.86
N SER A 31 -2.96 -2.52 -9.96
CA SER A 31 -2.66 -1.09 -9.87
C SER A 31 -1.19 -0.80 -9.56
N GLN A 32 -0.54 -1.68 -8.76
CA GLN A 32 0.89 -1.56 -8.46
C GLN A 32 1.77 -2.02 -9.64
N ILE A 33 1.38 -3.10 -10.33
CA ILE A 33 2.06 -3.54 -11.56
C ILE A 33 2.07 -2.41 -12.58
N LEU A 34 0.92 -1.78 -12.79
CA LEU A 34 0.78 -0.69 -13.76
C LEU A 34 1.56 0.56 -13.37
N TRP A 35 1.63 0.88 -12.09
CA TRP A 35 2.44 1.99 -11.59
C TRP A 35 3.91 1.79 -11.89
N LEU A 36 4.44 0.60 -11.62
CA LEU A 36 5.85 0.28 -11.74
C LEU A 36 6.22 -0.41 -13.07
N THR A 37 5.35 -0.35 -14.09
CA THR A 37 5.59 -0.97 -15.42
C THR A 37 6.98 -0.69 -15.96
N PHE A 38 7.44 0.57 -15.88
CA PHE A 38 8.67 1.02 -16.49
C PHE A 38 9.88 0.95 -15.57
N ALA A 39 9.70 0.85 -14.24
CA ALA A 39 10.80 0.87 -13.28
C ALA A 39 11.88 -0.21 -13.53
N PRO A 40 11.52 -1.49 -13.78
CA PRO A 40 12.52 -2.52 -14.05
C PRO A 40 13.12 -2.47 -15.48
N ILE A 41 12.57 -1.67 -16.39
CA ILE A 41 12.95 -1.61 -17.81
C ILE A 41 13.25 -0.17 -18.27
N THR A 42 13.66 0.72 -17.36
CA THR A 42 13.85 2.14 -17.64
C THR A 42 14.82 2.36 -18.82
N ALA A 43 15.97 1.69 -18.81
CA ALA A 43 17.00 1.82 -19.86
C ALA A 43 16.50 1.41 -21.23
N GLN A 44 15.77 0.30 -21.32
CA GLN A 44 15.24 -0.19 -22.61
C GLN A 44 14.00 0.60 -23.05
N ALA A 45 13.20 1.08 -22.09
CA ALA A 45 12.00 1.87 -22.39
C ALA A 45 12.35 3.26 -22.95
N HIS A 46 13.43 3.92 -22.47
CA HIS A 46 13.87 5.19 -23.00
C HIS A 46 14.29 5.08 -24.48
N GLU A 47 15.01 4.00 -24.83
CA GLU A 47 15.40 3.73 -26.20
C GLU A 47 14.19 3.45 -27.10
N ALA A 48 13.25 2.61 -26.63
CA ALA A 48 12.07 2.23 -27.39
C ALA A 48 11.11 3.41 -27.62
N LEU A 49 11.05 4.37 -26.72
CA LEU A 49 10.16 5.55 -26.79
C LEU A 49 10.86 6.81 -27.31
N GLY A 50 12.17 6.78 -27.53
CA GLY A 50 12.95 7.90 -28.04
C GLY A 50 12.97 9.13 -27.12
N VAL A 51 12.95 8.90 -25.78
CA VAL A 51 12.93 9.96 -24.78
C VAL A 51 14.07 9.76 -23.77
N SER A 52 14.33 10.72 -22.88
CA SER A 52 15.35 10.55 -21.84
C SER A 52 14.91 9.54 -20.76
N GLU A 53 15.87 8.94 -20.05
CA GLU A 53 15.56 8.10 -18.87
C GLU A 53 14.81 8.88 -17.79
N ALA A 54 15.09 10.18 -17.65
CA ALA A 54 14.36 11.05 -16.72
C ALA A 54 12.88 11.12 -17.08
N ALA A 55 12.51 11.20 -18.37
CA ALA A 55 11.13 11.20 -18.82
C ALA A 55 10.42 9.85 -18.48
N ILE A 56 11.14 8.73 -18.54
CA ILE A 56 10.60 7.43 -18.07
C ILE A 56 10.40 7.45 -16.55
N GLY A 57 11.34 8.01 -15.80
CA GLY A 57 11.23 8.20 -14.35
C GLY A 57 10.02 9.05 -13.95
N ASP A 58 9.72 10.10 -14.72
CA ASP A 58 8.55 10.96 -14.49
C ASP A 58 7.23 10.19 -14.51
N LEU A 59 7.11 9.14 -15.33
CA LEU A 59 5.94 8.27 -15.35
C LEU A 59 5.69 7.64 -13.97
N ALA A 60 6.73 7.23 -13.25
CA ALA A 60 6.60 6.67 -11.93
C ALA A 60 6.20 7.72 -10.87
N VAL A 61 6.65 8.98 -11.03
CA VAL A 61 6.37 10.08 -10.09
C VAL A 61 4.93 10.59 -10.19
N ILE A 62 4.29 10.49 -11.35
CA ILE A 62 2.88 10.92 -11.56
C ILE A 62 1.95 10.25 -10.56
N ASN A 63 2.18 8.98 -10.24
CA ASN A 63 1.30 8.22 -9.38
C ASN A 63 1.26 8.75 -7.94
N PRO A 64 2.38 8.84 -7.18
CA PRO A 64 2.36 9.42 -5.84
C PRO A 64 1.92 10.88 -5.84
N LEU A 65 2.22 11.66 -6.89
CA LEU A 65 1.77 13.05 -7.00
C LEU A 65 0.24 13.15 -7.07
N LEU A 66 -0.40 12.41 -7.99
CA LEU A 66 -1.85 12.37 -8.08
C LEU A 66 -2.49 11.75 -6.85
N PHE A 67 -1.82 10.77 -6.23
CA PHE A 67 -2.31 10.20 -4.97
C PHE A 67 -2.40 11.26 -3.87
N VAL A 68 -1.37 12.06 -3.67
CA VAL A 68 -1.36 13.14 -2.66
C VAL A 68 -2.50 14.13 -2.92
N LEU A 69 -2.76 14.50 -4.17
CA LEU A 69 -3.82 15.44 -4.52
C LEU A 69 -5.23 14.85 -4.35
N LEU A 70 -5.40 13.57 -4.69
CA LEU A 70 -6.72 12.95 -4.82
C LEU A 70 -7.11 12.05 -3.63
N ALA A 71 -6.19 11.70 -2.72
CA ALA A 71 -6.43 10.73 -1.64
C ALA A 71 -7.66 11.09 -0.77
N ILE A 72 -7.75 12.32 -0.30
CA ILE A 72 -8.86 12.76 0.56
C ILE A 72 -10.18 12.87 -0.22
N PRO A 73 -10.26 13.52 -1.40
CA PRO A 73 -11.47 13.51 -2.22
C PRO A 73 -11.96 12.11 -2.55
N ALA A 74 -11.05 11.21 -2.96
CA ALA A 74 -11.35 9.82 -3.28
C ALA A 74 -11.90 9.05 -2.06
N GLY A 75 -11.26 9.20 -0.89
CA GLY A 75 -11.72 8.59 0.36
C GLY A 75 -13.14 9.05 0.74
N ARG A 76 -13.41 10.35 0.63
CA ARG A 76 -14.76 10.91 0.90
C ARG A 76 -15.81 10.43 -0.09
N TRP A 77 -15.46 10.33 -1.37
CA TRP A 77 -16.37 9.76 -2.37
C TRP A 77 -16.63 8.28 -2.10
N MET A 78 -15.58 7.52 -1.77
CA MET A 78 -15.68 6.12 -1.39
C MET A 78 -16.57 5.90 -0.17
N ASP A 79 -16.47 6.74 0.85
CA ASP A 79 -17.31 6.63 2.05
C ASP A 79 -18.80 6.91 1.75
N ARG A 80 -19.08 7.84 0.82
CA ARG A 80 -20.46 8.22 0.44
C ARG A 80 -21.09 7.28 -0.56
N ARG A 81 -20.34 6.85 -1.59
CA ARG A 81 -20.84 6.06 -2.74
C ARG A 81 -19.82 4.97 -3.12
N TYR A 82 -19.63 4.02 -2.19
CA TYR A 82 -18.65 2.95 -2.33
C TYR A 82 -18.64 2.27 -3.71
N GLY A 83 -19.80 1.80 -4.18
CA GLY A 83 -19.90 1.06 -5.43
C GLY A 83 -19.47 1.89 -6.65
N ALA A 84 -19.93 3.14 -6.74
CA ALA A 84 -19.58 4.05 -7.82
C ALA A 84 -18.09 4.44 -7.78
N ALA A 85 -17.55 4.71 -6.60
CA ALA A 85 -16.15 5.10 -6.43
C ALA A 85 -15.19 3.95 -6.77
N LEU A 86 -15.46 2.73 -6.29
CA LEU A 86 -14.64 1.57 -6.62
C LEU A 86 -14.76 1.17 -8.10
N ALA A 87 -15.96 1.25 -8.67
CA ALA A 87 -16.15 1.04 -10.11
C ALA A 87 -15.35 2.05 -10.95
N ALA A 88 -15.39 3.34 -10.58
CA ALA A 88 -14.59 4.37 -11.25
C ALA A 88 -13.09 4.09 -11.14
N GLY A 89 -12.60 3.69 -9.95
CA GLY A 89 -11.20 3.28 -9.76
C GLY A 89 -10.79 2.12 -10.66
N ALA A 90 -11.63 1.08 -10.74
CA ALA A 90 -11.39 -0.08 -11.60
C ALA A 90 -11.39 0.29 -13.10
N ILE A 91 -12.36 1.10 -13.53
CA ILE A 91 -12.47 1.56 -14.92
C ILE A 91 -11.28 2.44 -15.30
N LEU A 92 -10.89 3.40 -14.44
CA LEU A 92 -9.74 4.27 -14.71
C LEU A 92 -8.43 3.47 -14.77
N THR A 93 -8.26 2.46 -13.92
CA THR A 93 -7.10 1.56 -13.96
C THR A 93 -7.02 0.81 -15.28
N ALA A 94 -8.13 0.20 -15.73
CA ALA A 94 -8.18 -0.53 -17.00
C ALA A 94 -8.06 0.41 -18.20
N ALA A 95 -8.77 1.54 -18.20
CA ALA A 95 -8.71 2.53 -19.29
C ALA A 95 -7.31 3.09 -19.48
N GLY A 96 -6.62 3.46 -18.38
CA GLY A 96 -5.24 3.94 -18.45
C GLY A 96 -4.26 2.89 -19.00
N ALA A 97 -4.44 1.62 -18.65
CA ALA A 97 -3.66 0.52 -19.21
C ALA A 97 -3.93 0.33 -20.73
N CYS A 98 -5.20 0.41 -21.15
CA CYS A 98 -5.58 0.31 -22.56
C CYS A 98 -5.09 1.51 -23.39
N LEU A 99 -5.10 2.72 -22.82
CA LEU A 99 -4.59 3.93 -23.49
C LEU A 99 -3.11 3.81 -23.87
N ARG A 100 -2.30 3.14 -23.04
CA ARG A 100 -0.89 2.84 -23.37
C ARG A 100 -0.73 1.90 -24.57
N MET A 101 -1.78 1.14 -24.92
CA MET A 101 -1.79 0.23 -26.06
C MET A 101 -2.22 0.88 -27.38
N VAL A 102 -2.72 2.14 -27.34
CA VAL A 102 -3.15 2.86 -28.56
C VAL A 102 -1.96 3.05 -29.52
N ASP A 103 -0.83 3.49 -28.98
CA ASP A 103 0.44 3.53 -29.69
C ASP A 103 1.59 3.22 -28.71
N PRO A 104 2.06 1.96 -28.67
CA PRO A 104 3.12 1.52 -27.80
C PRO A 104 4.49 2.20 -28.02
N SER A 105 4.67 2.90 -29.14
CA SER A 105 5.89 3.64 -29.47
C SER A 105 5.85 5.12 -29.07
N SER A 106 4.68 5.62 -28.65
CA SER A 106 4.46 7.02 -28.33
C SER A 106 4.52 7.28 -26.81
N TYR A 107 5.48 8.07 -26.38
CA TYR A 107 5.58 8.54 -24.98
C TYR A 107 4.33 9.29 -24.51
N GLN A 108 3.66 10.02 -25.41
CA GLN A 108 2.44 10.77 -25.08
C GLN A 108 1.33 9.83 -24.60
N TRP A 109 1.14 8.69 -25.28
CA TRP A 109 0.16 7.69 -24.87
C TRP A 109 0.55 7.00 -23.56
N MET A 110 1.86 6.81 -23.30
CA MET A 110 2.35 6.35 -21.98
C MET A 110 1.97 7.34 -20.89
N LEU A 111 2.22 8.63 -21.12
CA LEU A 111 1.92 9.71 -20.18
C LEU A 111 0.40 9.84 -19.90
N ILE A 112 -0.42 9.89 -20.96
CA ILE A 112 -1.88 9.97 -20.81
C ILE A 112 -2.41 8.76 -20.04
N GLY A 113 -2.01 7.55 -20.43
CA GLY A 113 -2.40 6.33 -19.73
C GLY A 113 -1.95 6.31 -18.28
N GLN A 114 -0.72 6.80 -17.98
CA GLN A 114 -0.21 6.91 -16.62
C GLN A 114 -1.05 7.87 -15.76
N VAL A 115 -1.40 9.04 -16.29
CA VAL A 115 -2.25 10.01 -15.59
C VAL A 115 -3.63 9.40 -15.28
N VAL A 116 -4.25 8.75 -16.25
CA VAL A 116 -5.58 8.15 -16.08
C VAL A 116 -5.59 7.05 -15.05
N LEU A 117 -4.65 6.08 -15.11
CA LEU A 117 -4.60 5.00 -14.11
C LEU A 117 -4.21 5.53 -12.72
N SER A 118 -3.32 6.53 -12.65
CA SER A 118 -2.89 7.13 -11.39
C SER A 118 -4.02 7.91 -10.72
N ALA A 119 -4.94 8.52 -11.48
CA ALA A 119 -6.16 9.12 -10.93
C ALA A 119 -7.11 8.06 -10.33
N GLY A 120 -7.09 6.83 -10.86
CA GLY A 120 -7.86 5.70 -10.33
C GLY A 120 -7.28 5.12 -9.03
N GLN A 121 -5.97 5.20 -8.82
CA GLN A 121 -5.29 4.51 -7.72
C GLN A 121 -5.79 4.92 -6.31
N PRO A 122 -6.03 6.20 -5.97
CA PRO A 122 -6.60 6.56 -4.67
C PRO A 122 -7.98 5.96 -4.43
N LEU A 123 -8.79 5.77 -5.48
CA LEU A 123 -10.09 5.10 -5.39
C LEU A 123 -9.93 3.60 -5.11
N VAL A 124 -8.87 2.98 -5.62
CA VAL A 124 -8.57 1.57 -5.37
C VAL A 124 -7.98 1.38 -3.98
N LEU A 125 -6.89 2.06 -3.63
CA LEU A 125 -6.17 1.79 -2.38
C LEU A 125 -6.96 2.21 -1.12
N ASN A 126 -7.68 3.34 -1.17
CA ASN A 126 -8.51 3.79 -0.05
C ASN A 126 -9.70 2.84 0.23
N ALA A 127 -10.06 1.99 -0.73
CA ALA A 127 -11.14 1.02 -0.55
C ALA A 127 -10.77 -0.14 0.37
N SER A 128 -9.50 -0.37 0.70
CA SER A 128 -9.01 -1.52 1.48
C SER A 128 -9.76 -1.69 2.81
N THR A 129 -9.84 -0.63 3.59
CA THR A 129 -10.55 -0.62 4.87
C THR A 129 -12.08 -0.66 4.69
N LYS A 130 -12.58 -0.02 3.62
CA LYS A 130 -14.03 0.01 3.32
C LYS A 130 -14.55 -1.36 2.87
N VAL A 131 -13.79 -2.10 2.06
CA VAL A 131 -14.09 -3.49 1.68
C VAL A 131 -14.17 -4.37 2.92
N ALA A 132 -13.19 -4.27 3.82
CA ALA A 132 -13.19 -5.00 5.07
C ALA A 132 -14.41 -4.66 5.93
N ALA A 133 -14.73 -3.36 6.08
CA ALA A 133 -15.86 -2.90 6.88
C ALA A 133 -17.21 -3.34 6.35
N ARG A 134 -17.40 -3.41 5.01
CA ARG A 134 -18.69 -3.73 4.38
C ARG A 134 -18.97 -5.23 4.24
N TYR A 135 -17.93 -6.04 4.02
CA TYR A 135 -18.11 -7.45 3.69
C TYR A 135 -17.66 -8.40 4.81
N PHE A 136 -16.91 -7.93 5.81
CA PHE A 136 -16.36 -8.79 6.85
C PHE A 136 -16.86 -8.41 8.25
N PRO A 137 -17.13 -9.43 9.10
CA PRO A 137 -17.46 -9.20 10.49
C PRO A 137 -16.25 -8.62 11.23
N PRO A 138 -16.44 -7.86 12.33
CA PRO A 138 -15.37 -7.17 13.07
C PRO A 138 -14.14 -8.05 13.34
N GLY A 139 -14.33 -9.30 13.75
CA GLY A 139 -13.22 -10.22 14.04
C GLY A 139 -12.40 -10.70 12.82
N GLN A 140 -12.81 -10.37 11.59
CA GLN A 140 -12.11 -10.77 10.36
C GLN A 140 -11.64 -9.57 9.52
N ARG A 141 -11.94 -8.33 9.92
CA ARG A 141 -11.57 -7.12 9.18
C ARG A 141 -10.06 -6.95 9.09
N THR A 142 -9.36 -7.19 10.18
CA THR A 142 -7.88 -7.16 10.20
C THR A 142 -7.29 -8.09 9.14
N ALA A 143 -7.81 -9.33 9.02
CA ALA A 143 -7.34 -10.27 8.01
C ALA A 143 -7.63 -9.78 6.58
N ALA A 144 -8.81 -9.21 6.34
CA ALA A 144 -9.17 -8.65 5.03
C ALA A 144 -8.27 -7.46 4.65
N ILE A 145 -7.99 -6.55 5.60
CA ILE A 145 -7.08 -5.42 5.40
C ILE A 145 -5.66 -5.92 5.12
N SER A 146 -5.19 -6.94 5.86
CA SER A 146 -3.88 -7.55 5.66
C SER A 146 -3.72 -8.16 4.27
N VAL A 147 -4.73 -8.89 3.79
CA VAL A 147 -4.74 -9.47 2.43
C VAL A 147 -4.71 -8.36 1.37
N ALA A 148 -5.51 -7.31 1.54
CA ALA A 148 -5.51 -6.17 0.62
C ALA A 148 -4.16 -5.44 0.59
N SER A 149 -3.53 -5.24 1.76
CA SER A 149 -2.21 -4.61 1.86
C SER A 149 -1.11 -5.50 1.28
N ALA A 150 -1.14 -6.80 1.55
CA ALA A 150 -0.20 -7.76 0.97
C ALA A 150 -0.29 -7.79 -0.56
N ALA A 151 -1.50 -7.65 -1.12
CA ALA A 151 -1.71 -7.60 -2.56
C ALA A 151 -0.97 -6.42 -3.23
N GLN A 152 -0.80 -5.28 -2.55
CA GLN A 152 0.02 -4.17 -3.05
C GLN A 152 1.48 -4.60 -3.24
N PHE A 153 2.07 -5.22 -2.23
CA PHE A 153 3.46 -5.65 -2.28
C PHE A 153 3.68 -6.80 -3.27
N VAL A 154 2.69 -7.70 -3.39
CA VAL A 154 2.69 -8.74 -4.44
C VAL A 154 2.70 -8.10 -5.82
N GLY A 155 1.91 -7.06 -6.06
CA GLY A 155 1.90 -6.32 -7.32
C GLY A 155 3.26 -5.67 -7.64
N ILE A 156 3.89 -5.04 -6.64
CA ILE A 156 5.24 -4.45 -6.77
C ILE A 156 6.26 -5.54 -7.14
N LEU A 157 6.22 -6.67 -6.46
CA LEU A 157 7.13 -7.78 -6.70
C LEU A 157 6.94 -8.37 -8.12
N ILE A 158 5.69 -8.57 -8.54
CA ILE A 158 5.38 -9.05 -9.90
C ILE A 158 5.92 -8.08 -10.95
N ALA A 159 5.70 -6.76 -10.79
CA ALA A 159 6.23 -5.77 -11.71
C ALA A 159 7.76 -5.87 -11.85
N ALA A 160 8.46 -5.95 -10.72
CA ALA A 160 9.92 -6.06 -10.69
C ALA A 160 10.44 -7.34 -11.34
N MET A 161 9.76 -8.47 -11.13
CA MET A 161 10.21 -9.78 -11.64
C MET A 161 9.83 -10.04 -13.10
N THR A 162 8.77 -9.42 -13.61
CA THR A 162 8.23 -9.75 -14.95
C THR A 162 8.57 -8.73 -16.02
N GLY A 163 8.98 -7.51 -15.65
CA GLY A 163 9.24 -6.43 -16.60
C GLY A 163 10.27 -6.80 -17.66
N GLU A 164 11.46 -7.17 -17.23
CA GLU A 164 12.57 -7.53 -18.15
C GLU A 164 12.34 -8.84 -18.93
N PRO A 165 11.87 -9.95 -18.32
CA PRO A 165 11.51 -11.16 -19.07
C PRO A 165 10.43 -10.94 -20.13
N LEU A 166 9.41 -10.16 -19.86
CA LEU A 166 8.36 -9.86 -20.83
C LEU A 166 8.88 -8.95 -21.94
N LEU A 167 9.72 -7.99 -21.62
CA LEU A 167 10.33 -7.09 -22.59
C LEU A 167 11.22 -7.89 -23.56
N SER A 168 12.08 -8.78 -23.05
CA SER A 168 12.95 -9.63 -23.86
C SER A 168 12.20 -10.63 -24.73
N ALA A 169 11.02 -11.08 -24.28
CA ALA A 169 10.20 -12.05 -25.02
C ALA A 169 9.40 -11.42 -26.18
N GLY A 170 9.01 -10.15 -26.10
CA GLY A 170 8.16 -9.54 -27.14
C GLY A 170 8.10 -8.02 -27.14
N GLY A 171 9.12 -7.37 -26.57
CA GLY A 171 9.24 -5.92 -26.54
C GLY A 171 8.19 -5.23 -25.68
N LEU A 172 8.18 -3.90 -25.75
CA LEU A 172 7.29 -3.06 -24.97
C LEU A 172 5.81 -3.36 -25.24
N LYS A 173 5.45 -3.71 -26.48
CA LYS A 173 4.08 -4.07 -26.86
C LYS A 173 3.56 -5.29 -26.07
N LEU A 174 4.40 -6.32 -25.85
CA LEU A 174 4.01 -7.49 -25.07
C LEU A 174 3.80 -7.12 -23.59
N VAL A 175 4.71 -6.34 -23.00
CA VAL A 175 4.59 -5.86 -21.60
C VAL A 175 3.27 -5.12 -21.42
N LEU A 176 3.02 -4.11 -22.23
CA LEU A 176 1.82 -3.29 -22.15
C LEU A 176 0.55 -4.08 -22.43
N GLY A 177 0.60 -5.02 -23.39
CA GLY A 177 -0.54 -5.87 -23.75
C GLY A 177 -0.95 -6.80 -22.60
N ILE A 178 0.00 -7.47 -21.95
CA ILE A 178 -0.27 -8.32 -20.79
C ILE A 178 -0.80 -7.47 -19.63
N HIS A 179 -0.18 -6.31 -19.36
CA HIS A 179 -0.64 -5.42 -18.30
C HIS A 179 -2.06 -4.91 -18.56
N ALA A 180 -2.41 -4.55 -19.81
CA ALA A 180 -3.77 -4.14 -20.17
C ALA A 180 -4.77 -5.28 -20.01
N ALA A 181 -4.43 -6.49 -20.45
CA ALA A 181 -5.28 -7.67 -20.30
C ALA A 181 -5.58 -7.99 -18.82
N VAL A 182 -4.55 -7.97 -17.97
CA VAL A 182 -4.70 -8.18 -16.53
C VAL A 182 -5.54 -7.06 -15.90
N ALA A 183 -5.35 -5.81 -16.32
CA ALA A 183 -6.12 -4.67 -15.81
C ALA A 183 -7.61 -4.76 -16.17
N VAL A 184 -7.93 -5.08 -17.41
CA VAL A 184 -9.31 -5.30 -17.87
C VAL A 184 -9.94 -6.47 -17.11
N PHE A 185 -9.23 -7.59 -16.98
CA PHE A 185 -9.71 -8.74 -16.23
C PHE A 185 -9.98 -8.40 -14.76
N ALA A 186 -9.04 -7.71 -14.08
CA ALA A 186 -9.21 -7.29 -12.69
C ALA A 186 -10.39 -6.31 -12.52
N ALA A 187 -10.54 -5.36 -13.44
CA ALA A 187 -11.66 -4.43 -13.44
C ALA A 187 -13.00 -5.15 -13.60
N LEU A 188 -13.11 -6.08 -14.56
CA LEU A 188 -14.31 -6.89 -14.76
C LEU A 188 -14.66 -7.72 -13.51
N MET A 189 -13.66 -8.35 -12.88
CA MET A 189 -13.88 -9.12 -11.64
C MET A 189 -14.42 -8.23 -10.51
N VAL A 190 -13.89 -7.02 -10.35
CA VAL A 190 -14.39 -6.07 -9.36
C VAL A 190 -15.81 -5.60 -9.72
N LEU A 191 -16.09 -5.23 -10.96
CA LEU A 191 -17.42 -4.80 -11.39
C LEU A 191 -18.48 -5.89 -11.17
N ILE A 192 -18.12 -7.15 -11.44
CA ILE A 192 -18.99 -8.30 -11.13
C ILE A 192 -19.17 -8.47 -9.62
N SER A 193 -18.07 -8.31 -8.85
CA SER A 193 -18.11 -8.46 -7.39
C SER A 193 -18.97 -7.40 -6.69
N LEU A 194 -19.13 -6.21 -7.28
CA LEU A 194 -19.97 -5.13 -6.77
C LEU A 194 -21.47 -5.49 -6.78
N ARG A 195 -21.88 -6.55 -7.51
CA ARG A 195 -23.25 -7.09 -7.45
C ARG A 195 -23.51 -7.86 -6.14
N ALA A 196 -22.46 -8.25 -5.42
CA ALA A 196 -22.61 -8.92 -4.13
C ALA A 196 -23.16 -7.94 -3.08
N ARG A 197 -24.22 -8.36 -2.40
CA ARG A 197 -24.82 -7.55 -1.33
C ARG A 197 -23.86 -7.48 -0.13
N PRO A 198 -23.54 -6.27 0.37
CA PRO A 198 -22.73 -6.12 1.56
C PRO A 198 -23.49 -6.61 2.79
N ALA A 199 -22.81 -7.33 3.68
CA ALA A 199 -23.40 -7.79 4.94
C ALA A 199 -23.52 -6.66 5.98
N PHE A 200 -22.68 -5.62 5.87
CA PHE A 200 -22.60 -4.50 6.80
C PHE A 200 -22.70 -3.19 6.01
N ALA A 201 -23.89 -2.63 5.86
CA ALA A 201 -24.07 -1.36 5.15
C ALA A 201 -23.71 -0.19 6.07
N SER A 202 -22.81 0.66 5.61
CA SER A 202 -22.52 1.94 6.26
C SER A 202 -22.08 2.93 5.21
N GLU A 203 -23.02 3.77 4.73
CA GLU A 203 -22.72 4.93 3.90
C GLU A 203 -22.75 6.18 4.77
N ALA A 204 -21.74 7.05 4.62
CA ALA A 204 -21.68 8.28 5.37
C ALA A 204 -22.62 9.32 4.77
N THR A 205 -23.46 9.92 5.59
CA THR A 205 -24.41 10.96 5.16
C THR A 205 -23.75 12.30 4.84
N ALA A 206 -22.79 12.74 5.57
CA ALA A 206 -21.86 13.84 5.25
C ALA A 206 -20.81 13.92 6.37
N THR A 207 -19.53 13.87 6.06
CA THR A 207 -18.50 13.96 7.08
C THR A 207 -17.68 15.23 6.92
N SER A 208 -17.76 16.12 7.92
CA SER A 208 -16.80 17.20 8.09
C SER A 208 -15.41 16.57 8.37
N LEU A 209 -14.33 17.18 7.88
CA LEU A 209 -12.96 16.75 8.20
C LEU A 209 -12.47 17.30 9.55
N LYS A 210 -13.29 18.04 10.29
CA LYS A 210 -12.90 18.60 11.60
C LYS A 210 -12.48 17.52 12.60
N TRP A 211 -13.16 16.36 12.60
CA TRP A 211 -12.83 15.24 13.47
C TRP A 211 -11.40 14.71 13.19
N LEU A 212 -10.98 14.65 11.93
CA LEU A 212 -9.65 14.17 11.54
C LEU A 212 -8.56 15.12 12.05
N ARG A 213 -8.78 16.42 11.91
CA ARG A 213 -7.85 17.45 12.40
C ARG A 213 -7.62 17.36 13.92
N ASN A 214 -8.65 16.99 14.68
CA ASN A 214 -8.61 16.92 16.13
C ASN A 214 -8.33 15.51 16.69
N ASN A 215 -8.05 14.52 15.83
CA ASN A 215 -7.80 13.16 16.25
C ASN A 215 -6.28 12.87 16.35
N PRO A 216 -5.69 12.85 17.55
CA PRO A 216 -4.25 12.66 17.72
C PRO A 216 -3.78 11.25 17.33
N LEU A 217 -4.66 10.24 17.39
CA LEU A 217 -4.33 8.89 16.94
C LEU A 217 -4.07 8.87 15.43
N MET A 218 -4.94 9.51 14.64
CA MET A 218 -4.79 9.58 13.17
C MET A 218 -3.48 10.27 12.77
N TRP A 219 -3.11 11.36 13.44
CA TRP A 219 -1.85 12.05 13.16
C TRP A 219 -0.61 11.24 13.54
N ARG A 220 -0.67 10.48 14.65
CA ARG A 220 0.43 9.58 15.04
C ARG A 220 0.59 8.43 14.05
N LEU A 221 -0.52 7.81 13.62
CA LEU A 221 -0.49 6.76 12.60
C LEU A 221 -0.01 7.31 11.26
N ALA A 222 -0.44 8.51 10.87
CA ALA A 222 0.04 9.20 9.67
C ALA A 222 1.55 9.46 9.72
N GLY A 223 2.07 9.93 10.85
CA GLY A 223 3.51 10.12 11.06
C GLY A 223 4.30 8.81 10.97
N LEU A 224 3.75 7.72 11.51
CA LEU A 224 4.37 6.39 11.40
C LEU A 224 4.40 5.89 9.96
N LEU A 225 3.32 6.09 9.19
CA LEU A 225 3.31 5.73 7.78
C LEU A 225 4.17 6.65 6.92
N PHE A 226 4.25 7.95 7.23
CA PHE A 226 5.20 8.87 6.61
C PHE A 226 6.63 8.35 6.73
N ILE A 227 7.03 7.94 7.93
CA ILE A 227 8.36 7.39 8.17
C ILE A 227 8.50 6.00 7.51
N GLY A 228 7.58 5.07 7.75
CA GLY A 228 7.71 3.69 7.29
C GLY A 228 7.71 3.54 5.77
N VAL A 229 6.75 4.15 5.09
CA VAL A 229 6.69 4.15 3.61
C VAL A 229 7.85 4.94 3.04
N GLY A 230 8.24 6.04 3.70
CA GLY A 230 9.36 6.85 3.30
C GLY A 230 10.69 6.10 3.35
N VAL A 231 10.94 5.38 4.45
CA VAL A 231 12.14 4.53 4.59
C VAL A 231 12.15 3.41 3.54
N PHE A 232 11.01 2.75 3.32
CA PHE A 232 10.92 1.71 2.28
C PHE A 232 11.24 2.26 0.88
N ASN A 233 10.67 3.40 0.53
CA ASN A 233 10.94 4.02 -0.77
C ASN A 233 12.40 4.49 -0.92
N ALA A 234 12.97 5.07 0.13
CA ALA A 234 14.37 5.48 0.13
C ALA A 234 15.30 4.25 0.00
N LEU A 235 15.00 3.16 0.72
CA LEU A 235 15.70 1.88 0.60
C LEU A 235 15.62 1.34 -0.84
N ALA A 236 14.42 1.24 -1.39
CA ALA A 236 14.21 0.71 -2.74
C ALA A 236 14.89 1.55 -3.83
N THR A 237 15.00 2.85 -3.61
CA THR A 237 15.61 3.78 -4.59
C THR A 237 17.14 3.81 -4.49
N TRP A 238 17.69 3.82 -3.29
CA TRP A 238 19.11 4.15 -3.08
C TRP A 238 19.97 2.97 -2.59
N LEU A 239 19.39 1.80 -2.33
CA LEU A 239 20.14 0.66 -1.79
C LEU A 239 21.30 0.26 -2.69
N ASP A 240 21.11 0.22 -4.01
CA ASP A 240 22.16 -0.16 -4.96
C ASP A 240 23.35 0.80 -4.90
N THR A 241 23.08 2.08 -4.93
CA THR A 241 24.13 3.13 -4.83
C THR A 241 24.86 3.04 -3.50
N ILE A 242 24.14 2.86 -2.38
CA ILE A 242 24.73 2.75 -1.04
C ILE A 242 25.61 1.49 -0.95
N LEU A 243 25.08 0.32 -1.36
CA LEU A 243 25.80 -0.94 -1.27
C LEU A 243 27.03 -0.97 -2.20
N THR A 244 26.91 -0.45 -3.40
CA THR A 244 28.05 -0.32 -4.34
C THR A 244 29.15 0.54 -3.71
N ALA A 245 28.81 1.66 -3.09
CA ALA A 245 29.76 2.56 -2.43
C ALA A 245 30.45 1.95 -1.20
N ILE A 246 29.81 1.00 -0.51
CA ILE A 246 30.44 0.24 0.61
C ILE A 246 31.07 -1.09 0.20
N GLY A 247 31.22 -1.34 -1.11
CA GLY A 247 31.94 -2.51 -1.64
C GLY A 247 31.07 -3.77 -1.83
N GLN A 248 29.74 -3.63 -1.92
CA GLN A 248 28.79 -4.73 -2.18
C GLN A 248 27.99 -4.47 -3.48
N PRO A 249 28.61 -4.38 -4.66
CA PRO A 249 27.91 -4.10 -5.91
C PRO A 249 27.05 -5.27 -6.40
N GLY A 250 25.98 -4.96 -7.14
CA GLY A 250 25.17 -5.94 -7.88
C GLY A 250 24.25 -6.83 -7.05
N VAL A 251 24.14 -6.62 -5.73
CA VAL A 251 23.30 -7.45 -4.84
C VAL A 251 22.00 -6.79 -4.42
N ALA A 252 21.87 -5.48 -4.63
CA ALA A 252 20.74 -4.69 -4.11
C ALA A 252 19.38 -5.20 -4.58
N GLY A 253 19.22 -5.51 -5.86
CA GLY A 253 17.98 -6.05 -6.40
C GLY A 253 17.52 -7.33 -5.69
N THR A 254 18.45 -8.27 -5.48
CA THR A 254 18.18 -9.51 -4.73
C THR A 254 17.80 -9.21 -3.29
N LEU A 255 18.49 -8.29 -2.63
CA LEU A 255 18.22 -7.93 -1.24
C LEU A 255 16.87 -7.21 -1.08
N ILE A 256 16.50 -6.33 -2.00
CA ILE A 256 15.17 -5.70 -2.04
C ILE A 256 14.07 -6.78 -2.24
N ALA A 257 14.31 -7.74 -3.13
CA ALA A 257 13.37 -8.83 -3.36
C ALA A 257 13.18 -9.69 -2.09
N VAL A 258 14.27 -10.04 -1.40
CA VAL A 258 14.24 -10.79 -0.13
C VAL A 258 13.49 -9.99 0.95
N ALA A 259 13.80 -8.70 1.11
CA ALA A 259 13.09 -7.82 2.05
C ALA A 259 11.59 -7.72 1.73
N THR A 260 11.23 -7.61 0.45
CA THR A 260 9.84 -7.51 0.01
C THR A 260 9.08 -8.82 0.25
N LEU A 261 9.68 -9.98 -0.06
CA LEU A 261 9.09 -11.29 0.19
C LEU A 261 8.86 -11.53 1.69
N ALA A 262 9.86 -11.24 2.52
CA ALA A 262 9.72 -11.30 3.97
C ALA A 262 8.64 -10.32 4.46
N GLY A 263 8.57 -9.13 3.87
CA GLY A 263 7.58 -8.11 4.17
C GLY A 263 6.15 -8.53 3.82
N ILE A 264 5.93 -9.22 2.69
CA ILE A 264 4.63 -9.80 2.34
C ILE A 264 4.19 -10.79 3.42
N ALA A 265 5.09 -11.67 3.86
CA ALA A 265 4.82 -12.61 4.95
C ALA A 265 4.49 -11.87 6.27
N GLY A 266 5.25 -10.83 6.61
CA GLY A 266 5.01 -9.97 7.78
C GLY A 266 3.65 -9.28 7.73
N ALA A 267 3.32 -8.67 6.59
CA ALA A 267 2.03 -7.99 6.36
C ALA A 267 0.83 -8.96 6.42
N ALA A 268 1.02 -10.22 6.07
CA ALA A 268 -0.01 -11.24 6.18
C ALA A 268 -0.23 -11.74 7.62
N VAL A 269 0.84 -11.85 8.42
CA VAL A 269 0.81 -12.52 9.72
C VAL A 269 0.72 -11.55 10.91
N LEU A 270 1.58 -10.53 10.94
CA LEU A 270 1.75 -9.66 12.13
C LEU A 270 0.50 -8.85 12.50
N PRO A 271 -0.32 -8.32 11.55
CA PRO A 271 -1.53 -7.59 11.93
C PRO A 271 -2.54 -8.47 12.67
N GLY A 272 -2.69 -9.73 12.23
CA GLY A 272 -3.55 -10.71 12.90
C GLY A 272 -3.10 -11.02 14.32
N VAL A 273 -1.78 -11.19 14.52
CA VAL A 273 -1.18 -11.41 15.84
C VAL A 273 -1.35 -10.18 16.74
N ALA A 274 -1.10 -8.98 16.18
CA ALA A 274 -1.25 -7.70 16.87
C ALA A 274 -2.69 -7.46 17.33
N ALA A 275 -3.67 -7.76 16.45
CA ALA A 275 -5.09 -7.62 16.73
C ALA A 275 -5.57 -8.61 17.81
N LYS A 276 -5.27 -9.91 17.66
CA LYS A 276 -5.69 -10.96 18.61
C LYS A 276 -5.15 -10.74 20.02
N ARG A 277 -3.91 -10.25 20.13
CA ARG A 277 -3.24 -9.99 21.41
C ARG A 277 -3.44 -8.57 21.93
N ASN A 278 -4.18 -7.72 21.19
CA ASN A 278 -4.34 -6.28 21.44
C ASN A 278 -2.99 -5.55 21.66
N ARG A 279 -1.99 -5.88 20.82
CA ARG A 279 -0.61 -5.37 20.93
C ARG A 279 -0.18 -4.55 19.69
N ARG A 280 -1.12 -3.84 19.04
CA ARG A 280 -0.83 -3.01 17.87
C ARG A 280 0.26 -1.97 18.14
N ARG A 281 0.17 -1.29 19.31
CA ARG A 281 1.20 -0.36 19.79
C ARG A 281 2.58 -1.01 19.86
N THR A 282 2.68 -2.17 20.50
CA THR A 282 3.95 -2.89 20.67
C THR A 282 4.55 -3.30 19.32
N MET A 283 3.72 -3.72 18.37
CA MET A 283 4.19 -4.08 17.02
C MET A 283 4.70 -2.86 16.27
N LEU A 284 4.03 -1.71 16.33
CA LEU A 284 4.51 -0.48 15.68
C LEU A 284 5.80 0.04 16.34
N ILE A 285 5.98 -0.10 17.66
CA ILE A 285 7.26 0.19 18.33
C ILE A 285 8.33 -0.78 17.81
N ALA A 286 8.03 -2.08 17.73
CA ALA A 286 8.98 -3.07 17.23
C ALA A 286 9.40 -2.78 15.78
N THR A 287 8.45 -2.43 14.91
CA THR A 287 8.71 -2.03 13.51
C THR A 287 9.73 -0.89 13.45
N THR A 288 9.47 0.22 14.14
CA THR A 288 10.37 1.37 14.11
C THR A 288 11.71 1.10 14.78
N ALA A 289 11.75 0.29 15.85
CA ALA A 289 13.00 -0.10 16.51
C ALA A 289 13.85 -1.01 15.61
N VAL A 290 13.23 -1.97 14.90
CA VAL A 290 13.91 -2.83 13.92
C VAL A 290 14.50 -1.97 12.80
N THR A 291 13.79 -0.97 12.29
CA THR A 291 14.31 -0.04 11.28
C THR A 291 15.60 0.66 11.76
N VAL A 292 15.58 1.21 12.96
CA VAL A 292 16.78 1.84 13.54
C VAL A 292 17.94 0.84 13.65
N LEU A 293 17.67 -0.36 14.18
CA LEU A 293 18.70 -1.39 14.36
C LEU A 293 19.26 -1.88 13.02
N THR A 294 18.40 -2.10 12.02
CA THR A 294 18.80 -2.56 10.68
C THR A 294 19.77 -1.59 10.05
N PHE A 295 19.43 -0.32 9.88
CA PHE A 295 20.30 0.62 9.21
C PHE A 295 21.56 0.94 10.02
N SER A 296 21.47 1.00 11.34
CA SER A 296 22.66 1.15 12.20
C SER A 296 23.60 -0.04 12.08
N SER A 297 23.08 -1.27 12.03
CA SER A 297 23.90 -2.48 11.96
C SER A 297 24.52 -2.68 10.57
N ILE A 298 23.83 -2.35 9.47
CA ILE A 298 24.39 -2.37 8.11
C ILE A 298 25.54 -1.36 7.99
N ALA A 299 25.45 -0.21 8.65
CA ALA A 299 26.52 0.77 8.67
C ALA A 299 27.79 0.28 9.40
N LEU A 300 27.64 -0.65 10.35
CA LEU A 300 28.74 -1.18 11.18
C LEU A 300 29.30 -2.50 10.65
N VAL A 301 28.48 -3.33 10.00
CA VAL A 301 28.84 -4.67 9.55
C VAL A 301 28.80 -4.76 8.05
N ASN A 302 29.97 -4.65 7.40
CA ASN A 302 30.08 -4.77 5.95
C ASN A 302 30.14 -6.25 5.51
N ASN A 303 28.98 -6.93 5.51
CA ASN A 303 28.84 -8.32 5.08
C ASN A 303 27.51 -8.52 4.37
N VAL A 304 27.53 -9.01 3.13
CA VAL A 304 26.35 -9.21 2.28
C VAL A 304 25.29 -10.14 2.90
N TRP A 305 25.70 -11.24 3.53
CA TRP A 305 24.77 -12.17 4.16
C TRP A 305 24.09 -11.56 5.37
N PHE A 306 24.86 -10.81 6.16
CA PHE A 306 24.31 -10.05 7.28
C PHE A 306 23.34 -8.97 6.81
N THR A 307 23.71 -8.20 5.77
CA THR A 307 22.84 -7.19 5.16
C THR A 307 21.54 -7.83 4.66
N GLY A 308 21.62 -8.99 3.99
CA GLY A 308 20.46 -9.74 3.53
C GLY A 308 19.53 -10.18 4.66
N PHE A 309 20.08 -10.73 5.74
CA PHE A 309 19.33 -11.10 6.93
C PHE A 309 18.67 -9.88 7.58
N ALA A 310 19.43 -8.80 7.79
CA ALA A 310 18.93 -7.58 8.40
C ALA A 310 17.78 -6.96 7.59
N LEU A 311 17.91 -6.91 6.26
CA LEU A 311 16.86 -6.41 5.37
C LEU A 311 15.64 -7.34 5.28
N ALA A 312 15.83 -8.66 5.41
CA ALA A 312 14.70 -9.59 5.53
C ALA A 312 13.89 -9.34 6.80
N VAL A 313 14.58 -9.16 7.94
CA VAL A 313 13.94 -8.82 9.22
C VAL A 313 13.25 -7.45 9.12
N GLU A 314 13.92 -6.46 8.54
CA GLU A 314 13.35 -5.13 8.30
C GLU A 314 12.07 -5.22 7.47
N GLY A 315 12.11 -5.85 6.32
CA GLY A 315 10.95 -6.02 5.45
C GLY A 315 9.78 -6.67 6.18
N PHE A 316 10.04 -7.77 6.92
CA PHE A 316 9.03 -8.50 7.67
C PHE A 316 8.27 -7.61 8.67
N PHE A 317 8.96 -6.73 9.37
CA PHE A 317 8.33 -5.81 10.32
C PHE A 317 7.78 -4.56 9.62
N LEU A 318 8.55 -3.92 8.73
CA LEU A 318 8.22 -2.63 8.13
C LEU A 318 6.93 -2.69 7.31
N LEU A 319 6.79 -3.71 6.44
CA LEU A 319 5.62 -3.80 5.57
C LEU A 319 4.34 -4.17 6.35
N ALA A 320 4.46 -4.78 7.53
CA ALA A 320 3.34 -5.02 8.43
C ALA A 320 2.78 -3.74 9.08
N GLY A 321 3.56 -2.68 9.13
CA GLY A 321 3.15 -1.39 9.70
C GLY A 321 1.93 -0.80 9.01
N LEU A 322 1.86 -0.91 7.67
CA LEU A 322 0.75 -0.40 6.87
C LEU A 322 -0.60 -1.05 7.25
N PRO A 323 -0.78 -2.39 7.16
CA PRO A 323 -2.05 -3.00 7.51
C PRO A 323 -2.41 -2.86 9.00
N ILE A 324 -1.43 -2.77 9.91
CA ILE A 324 -1.69 -2.48 11.34
C ILE A 324 -2.26 -1.08 11.52
N ALA A 325 -1.69 -0.08 10.84
CA ALA A 325 -2.16 1.30 10.92
C ALA A 325 -3.55 1.46 10.29
N LEU A 326 -3.81 0.83 9.14
CA LEU A 326 -5.10 0.83 8.48
C LEU A 326 -6.19 0.15 9.33
N ASP A 327 -5.90 -1.02 9.90
CA ASP A 327 -6.81 -1.72 10.81
C ASP A 327 -7.14 -0.88 12.03
N TRP A 328 -6.14 -0.22 12.63
CA TRP A 328 -6.38 0.64 13.79
C TRP A 328 -7.19 1.89 13.42
N SER A 329 -6.94 2.46 12.26
CA SER A 329 -7.69 3.62 11.77
C SER A 329 -9.16 3.30 11.49
N GLU A 330 -9.46 2.10 10.98
CA GLU A 330 -10.83 1.63 10.76
C GLU A 330 -11.57 1.44 12.08
N LEU A 331 -10.90 0.85 13.08
CA LEU A 331 -11.47 0.66 14.41
C LEU A 331 -11.82 1.99 15.11
N ASP A 332 -10.95 2.99 14.99
CA ASP A 332 -11.14 4.30 15.64
C ASP A 332 -12.18 5.16 14.93
N ALA A 333 -12.12 5.25 13.60
CA ALA A 333 -12.98 6.12 12.81
C ALA A 333 -14.35 5.50 12.47
N GLY A 334 -14.44 4.19 12.58
CA GLY A 334 -15.62 3.40 12.25
C GLY A 334 -15.84 3.23 10.74
N PRO A 335 -16.80 2.35 10.37
CA PRO A 335 -17.03 1.95 8.97
C PRO A 335 -17.45 3.11 8.05
N THR A 336 -18.06 4.15 8.59
CA THR A 336 -18.54 5.30 7.80
C THR A 336 -17.42 6.20 7.28
N ARG A 337 -16.24 6.19 7.94
CA ARG A 337 -15.08 7.03 7.63
C ARG A 337 -13.85 6.22 7.20
N ALA A 338 -14.00 4.92 7.04
CA ALA A 338 -12.90 3.99 6.82
C ALA A 338 -12.04 4.35 5.59
N ALA A 339 -12.65 4.70 4.45
CA ALA A 339 -11.91 5.06 3.26
C ALA A 339 -11.26 6.45 3.35
N THR A 340 -11.90 7.42 4.03
CA THR A 340 -11.29 8.74 4.27
C THR A 340 -10.06 8.62 5.17
N THR A 341 -10.10 7.79 6.22
CA THR A 341 -8.92 7.54 7.07
C THR A 341 -7.81 6.83 6.32
N ALA A 342 -8.14 5.79 5.54
CA ALA A 342 -7.15 5.11 4.70
C ALA A 342 -6.49 6.10 3.73
N GLY A 343 -7.28 6.96 3.06
CA GLY A 343 -6.77 7.99 2.18
C GLY A 343 -5.82 8.96 2.88
N PHE A 344 -6.14 9.39 4.08
CA PHE A 344 -5.27 10.27 4.88
C PHE A 344 -3.94 9.60 5.26
N LEU A 345 -4.00 8.35 5.70
CA LEU A 345 -2.80 7.58 6.05
C LEU A 345 -1.92 7.30 4.83
N MET A 346 -2.53 6.92 3.71
CA MET A 346 -1.83 6.67 2.46
C MET A 346 -1.22 7.95 1.86
N LEU A 347 -1.92 9.10 1.99
CA LEU A 347 -1.37 10.40 1.63
C LEU A 347 -0.10 10.68 2.42
N ALA A 348 -0.13 10.49 3.74
CA ALA A 348 1.04 10.70 4.58
C ALA A 348 2.20 9.77 4.18
N GLY A 349 1.91 8.49 3.90
CA GLY A 349 2.90 7.53 3.43
C GLY A 349 3.54 7.93 2.10
N ASN A 350 2.74 8.31 1.09
CA ASN A 350 3.25 8.76 -0.21
C ASN A 350 4.08 10.04 -0.10
N LEU A 351 3.63 11.00 0.73
CA LEU A 351 4.40 12.22 1.00
C LEU A 351 5.74 11.89 1.67
N GLY A 352 5.74 10.98 2.65
CA GLY A 352 6.95 10.47 3.28
C GLY A 352 7.89 9.82 2.25
N GLY A 353 7.34 9.03 1.31
CA GLY A 353 8.08 8.44 0.21
C GLY A 353 8.86 9.47 -0.60
N VAL A 354 8.21 10.54 -1.03
CA VAL A 354 8.86 11.62 -1.77
C VAL A 354 9.91 12.33 -0.93
N VAL A 355 9.55 12.73 0.29
CA VAL A 355 10.44 13.53 1.15
C VAL A 355 11.69 12.75 1.54
N LEU A 356 11.55 11.48 1.96
CA LEU A 356 12.71 10.71 2.44
C LEU A 356 13.63 10.26 1.31
N VAL A 357 13.10 9.97 0.12
CA VAL A 357 13.93 9.72 -1.06
C VAL A 357 14.82 10.95 -1.35
N LEU A 358 14.26 12.16 -1.31
CA LEU A 358 15.02 13.41 -1.53
C LEU A 358 16.01 13.68 -0.41
N VAL A 359 15.66 13.42 0.85
CA VAL A 359 16.59 13.60 1.98
C VAL A 359 17.80 12.66 1.85
N VAL A 360 17.58 11.39 1.52
CA VAL A 360 18.68 10.43 1.34
C VAL A 360 19.51 10.78 0.10
N GLN A 361 18.89 11.29 -0.96
CA GLN A 361 19.58 11.75 -2.18
C GLN A 361 20.67 12.79 -1.90
N VAL A 362 20.42 13.74 -1.01
CA VAL A 362 21.42 14.76 -0.63
C VAL A 362 22.63 14.13 0.05
N LEU A 363 22.46 12.97 0.68
CA LEU A 363 23.50 12.28 1.46
C LEU A 363 24.14 11.11 0.70
N ILE A 364 23.75 10.86 -0.54
CA ILE A 364 24.13 9.64 -1.27
C ILE A 364 25.64 9.54 -1.54
N GLY A 365 26.35 10.66 -1.61
CA GLY A 365 27.80 10.71 -1.72
C GLY A 365 28.55 10.26 -0.45
N GLN A 366 27.84 10.05 0.65
CA GLN A 366 28.37 9.57 1.92
C GLN A 366 27.54 8.38 2.43
N PRO A 367 27.80 7.15 1.98
CA PRO A 367 26.92 6.00 2.18
C PRO A 367 26.61 5.68 3.64
N TYR A 368 27.60 5.80 4.51
CA TYR A 368 27.41 5.60 5.96
C TYR A 368 26.53 6.69 6.59
N LEU A 369 26.65 7.94 6.10
CA LEU A 369 25.79 9.03 6.56
C LEU A 369 24.35 8.85 6.05
N ALA A 370 24.17 8.35 4.83
CA ALA A 370 22.86 7.99 4.30
C ALA A 370 22.17 6.89 5.15
N LEU A 371 22.90 5.83 5.51
CA LEU A 371 22.39 4.76 6.42
C LEU A 371 22.09 5.32 7.80
N ALA A 372 22.98 6.13 8.38
CA ALA A 372 22.75 6.77 9.68
C ALA A 372 21.53 7.71 9.65
N ALA A 373 21.31 8.45 8.56
CA ALA A 373 20.14 9.29 8.38
C ALA A 373 18.85 8.45 8.32
N MET A 374 18.84 7.33 7.60
CA MET A 374 17.68 6.42 7.57
C MET A 374 17.36 5.87 8.96
N ALA A 375 18.38 5.50 9.73
CA ALA A 375 18.20 5.10 11.13
C ALA A 375 17.65 6.27 11.99
N ALA A 376 18.24 7.47 11.87
CA ALA A 376 17.85 8.65 12.65
C ALA A 376 16.42 9.10 12.36
N ILE A 377 15.99 9.04 11.09
CA ILE A 377 14.61 9.36 10.67
C ILE A 377 13.59 8.40 11.27
N ALA A 378 13.97 7.15 11.56
CA ALA A 378 13.08 6.18 12.20
C ALA A 378 12.92 6.42 13.71
N VAL A 379 13.87 7.08 14.38
CA VAL A 379 13.82 7.34 15.85
C VAL A 379 12.56 8.08 16.30
N PRO A 380 12.13 9.19 15.66
CA PRO A 380 10.85 9.82 15.98
C PRO A 380 9.64 8.88 15.90
N GLY A 381 9.70 7.86 15.04
CA GLY A 381 8.68 6.83 14.93
C GLY A 381 8.51 6.02 16.21
N ILE A 382 9.59 5.74 16.94
CA ILE A 382 9.51 5.05 18.26
C ILE A 382 8.71 5.90 19.25
N PHE A 383 8.97 7.21 19.30
CA PHE A 383 8.26 8.13 20.21
C PHE A 383 6.79 8.29 19.79
N LEU A 384 6.50 8.38 18.49
CA LEU A 384 5.12 8.42 17.99
C LEU A 384 4.37 7.15 18.35
N ALA A 385 4.97 5.97 18.12
CA ALA A 385 4.39 4.68 18.47
C ALA A 385 4.22 4.52 19.98
N ALA A 386 5.17 4.97 20.79
CA ALA A 386 5.10 4.93 22.25
C ALA A 386 3.96 5.78 22.83
N ARG A 387 3.55 6.84 22.14
CA ARG A 387 2.42 7.69 22.53
C ARG A 387 1.06 7.18 22.04
N LEU A 388 1.00 6.08 21.31
CA LEU A 388 -0.25 5.43 20.95
C LEU A 388 -0.94 4.83 22.18
N PRO A 389 -2.29 4.69 22.19
CA PRO A 389 -3.03 4.03 23.27
C PRO A 389 -2.52 2.60 23.52
N GLY A 390 -2.40 2.21 24.77
CA GLY A 390 -1.89 0.86 25.12
C GLY A 390 -2.86 -0.25 24.74
N ARG A 391 -4.17 0.03 24.78
CA ARG A 391 -5.24 -0.91 24.41
C ARG A 391 -6.26 -0.21 23.52
N VAL A 392 -6.74 -0.92 22.53
CA VAL A 392 -7.92 -0.50 21.75
C VAL A 392 -9.13 -1.03 22.50
N PRO A 393 -10.16 -0.20 22.79
CA PRO A 393 -11.42 -0.68 23.36
C PRO A 393 -11.98 -1.81 22.48
N SER A 394 -12.53 -2.85 23.10
CA SER A 394 -13.16 -3.93 22.34
C SER A 394 -14.39 -3.40 21.60
N PRO A 395 -14.77 -3.97 20.44
CA PRO A 395 -15.97 -3.56 19.69
C PRO A 395 -17.24 -3.49 20.55
N ASN A 396 -17.34 -4.36 21.57
CA ASN A 396 -18.46 -4.38 22.53
C ASN A 396 -18.43 -3.18 23.52
N GLN A 397 -17.29 -2.53 23.70
CA GLN A 397 -17.15 -1.35 24.55
C GLN A 397 -17.37 -0.04 23.76
N LEU A 398 -17.26 -0.10 22.43
CA LEU A 398 -17.47 1.04 21.54
C LEU A 398 -18.95 1.22 21.13
N ALA A 399 -19.73 0.14 21.11
CA ALA A 399 -21.15 0.18 20.74
C ALA A 399 -21.98 1.18 21.57
N PRO A 400 -21.88 1.20 22.91
CA PRO A 400 -22.66 2.14 23.74
C PRO A 400 -22.19 3.61 23.56
N LEU A 401 -20.88 3.83 23.28
CA LEU A 401 -20.34 5.20 23.09
C LEU A 401 -20.70 5.77 21.72
N GLN A 402 -20.87 4.92 20.70
CA GLN A 402 -21.31 5.32 19.37
C GLN A 402 -22.81 5.66 19.33
N GLU A 403 -23.63 5.00 20.13
CA GLU A 403 -25.05 5.31 20.29
C GLU A 403 -25.26 6.64 21.05
N ALA A 404 -24.44 6.92 22.07
CA ALA A 404 -24.52 8.17 22.85
C ALA A 404 -24.04 9.41 22.08
N THR A 405 -23.23 9.26 21.03
CA THR A 405 -22.78 10.38 20.16
C THR A 405 -23.64 10.57 18.91
N ALA A 406 -24.63 9.72 18.71
CA ALA A 406 -25.60 9.80 17.60
C ALA A 406 -26.93 10.46 18.02
N GLN A 407 -27.13 10.74 19.32
CA GLN A 407 -28.20 11.58 19.88
C GLN A 407 -27.68 13.02 20.07
#